data_115a05c63ff392c2de3b6f211fd6f479
#
_entry.id   115a05c63ff392c2de3b6f211fd6f479
#
_cell.length_a   1.000
_cell.length_b   1.000
_cell.length_c   1.000
_cell.angle_alpha   90.00
_cell.angle_beta   90.00
_cell.angle_gamma   90.00
#
_symmetry.space_group_name_H-M   'P 1'
#
loop_
_entity.id
_entity.type
_entity.pdbx_description
1 polymer ?
#
loop_
_entity_poly.entity_id
_entity_poly.type
_entity_poly.pdbx_seq_one_letter_code
_entity_poly.pdbx_strand_id
1 'polypeptide(L)'
;MPYLHRSLRPQPQPVPRDARTIHSSGQSFEQLRQGCLQSGSLFEDADFPASNGSLFYSERPQVPFVWKRPGFWQHSEWLDVVIDDRLPTFRDRLVFLHSADHNEFWSALLEKAYAKLNGSYEALKGGSAIEAMEDFTGGVAENFQIREAPEDFYEILEKALKRGSLLGCSIDTLNASESEARTPFGLIKGHAYTVTGLDQVNFHGQRIKLIRVRNPWGQVEWNGPWSDSSPEWRSVNLEEQKRLGHTALDDGEFWMAFEDFKTHFDKVEICNLTPDALEDNALHRWEVTIHQGSWVRGSTAGGCRNFLDTFWTNPQIKLSLTERDEGQEGCTFLAALMQKDRRKLKRFGANMLTIGYAIYQCPDKDEHLSRDFFRYHASLARSKTFINLREVSGRFRLPLGDYILIPSTFEPHQEADFCLRIFSEKTTVTRDLDENIGIDLPEPPKPTPQEEETEEERQFRDLFRRIAGEDMEVSAEELEYVLNAVLQKSKSLKFKRLSLLSCRNIISLMDTSGNGKLEFEEFRIFWDKLKHWMDLFLQFDVDKSGTMSSYELRTALKAAGFQLGGHLLQLIVLRYADESLQLDFDDYLNCLVRLENASRVFQSLSVKNKDFIHLNINEFISLTMNI
;
A
#
# COMPACT_ATOMS: atom_id res chain seq x y z
N MET A 1 15.43 -9.25 14.29
CA MET A 1 15.72 -8.12 13.39
C MET A 1 15.40 -8.46 11.93
N PRO A 2 14.14 -8.69 11.54
CA PRO A 2 13.76 -8.94 10.13
C PRO A 2 13.53 -7.66 9.32
N TYR A 3 13.44 -6.48 9.93
CA TYR A 3 12.99 -5.26 9.26
C TYR A 3 14.10 -4.40 8.63
N LEU A 4 15.35 -4.59 9.00
CA LEU A 4 16.47 -3.80 8.47
C LEU A 4 16.85 -4.11 7.02
N HIS A 5 16.38 -5.23 6.44
CA HIS A 5 16.68 -5.59 5.05
C HIS A 5 15.67 -5.09 4.01
N ARG A 6 14.52 -4.53 4.43
CA ARG A 6 13.50 -4.02 3.48
C ARG A 6 13.66 -2.55 3.08
N SER A 7 14.48 -1.78 3.77
CA SER A 7 14.45 -0.31 3.69
C SER A 7 15.59 0.37 2.93
N LEU A 8 16.54 -0.36 2.36
CA LEU A 8 17.65 0.21 1.61
C LEU A 8 17.57 -0.11 0.10
N ARG A 9 16.39 0.00 -0.52
CA ARG A 9 16.33 -0.06 -1.99
C ARG A 9 16.29 1.36 -2.56
N PRO A 10 17.26 1.73 -3.44
CA PRO A 10 17.12 2.93 -4.27
C PRO A 10 15.82 2.84 -5.08
N GLN A 11 15.19 3.98 -5.33
CA GLN A 11 14.04 4.02 -6.25
C GLN A 11 14.38 3.31 -7.56
N PRO A 12 13.53 2.42 -8.06
CA PRO A 12 13.80 1.75 -9.32
C PRO A 12 13.73 2.77 -10.45
N GLN A 13 14.85 2.99 -11.11
CA GLN A 13 14.82 3.48 -12.48
C GLN A 13 13.99 2.50 -13.32
N PRO A 14 13.28 2.94 -14.39
CA PRO A 14 12.52 2.04 -15.23
C PRO A 14 13.46 0.97 -15.77
N VAL A 15 13.39 -0.21 -15.18
CA VAL A 15 14.20 -1.36 -15.57
C VAL A 15 13.63 -1.89 -16.89
N PRO A 16 14.48 -2.18 -17.88
CA PRO A 16 14.06 -2.95 -19.07
C PRO A 16 13.34 -4.22 -18.61
N ARG A 17 12.37 -4.70 -19.41
CA ARG A 17 11.46 -5.84 -19.19
C ARG A 17 12.17 -7.16 -18.82
N ASP A 18 12.99 -7.15 -17.79
CA ASP A 18 13.48 -8.39 -17.18
C ASP A 18 12.55 -8.76 -16.03
N ALA A 19 11.68 -9.70 -16.33
CA ALA A 19 10.74 -10.28 -15.39
C ALA A 19 11.48 -10.71 -14.12
N ARG A 20 11.07 -10.19 -12.96
CA ARG A 20 11.59 -10.66 -11.68
C ARG A 20 10.97 -12.01 -11.37
N THR A 21 11.82 -13.01 -11.27
CA THR A 21 11.43 -14.39 -10.93
C THR A 21 11.29 -14.53 -9.42
N ILE A 22 10.23 -15.17 -8.93
CA ILE A 22 10.17 -15.62 -7.53
C ILE A 22 11.15 -16.78 -7.39
N HIS A 23 12.24 -16.53 -6.69
CA HIS A 23 13.36 -17.47 -6.59
C HIS A 23 13.20 -18.48 -5.48
N SER A 24 13.52 -19.70 -5.84
CA SER A 24 14.10 -20.71 -4.98
C SER A 24 15.60 -20.40 -4.81
N SER A 25 16.10 -20.32 -3.60
CA SER A 25 17.54 -20.25 -3.29
C SER A 25 18.38 -19.14 -3.95
N GLY A 26 17.78 -18.02 -4.36
CA GLY A 26 18.53 -16.87 -4.90
C GLY A 26 19.12 -17.03 -6.31
N GLN A 27 18.76 -18.07 -7.05
CA GLN A 27 19.18 -18.29 -8.43
C GLN A 27 18.25 -17.61 -9.44
N SER A 28 18.79 -17.00 -10.50
CA SER A 28 17.97 -16.39 -11.54
C SER A 28 17.31 -17.45 -12.42
N PHE A 29 16.19 -17.08 -13.08
CA PHE A 29 15.51 -17.95 -14.07
C PHE A 29 16.50 -18.52 -15.10
N GLU A 30 17.39 -17.69 -15.63
CA GLU A 30 18.36 -18.12 -16.63
C GLU A 30 19.37 -19.13 -16.08
N GLN A 31 19.81 -18.98 -14.83
CA GLN A 31 20.68 -19.95 -14.16
C GLN A 31 19.98 -21.30 -13.95
N LEU A 32 18.71 -21.27 -13.51
CA LEU A 32 17.91 -22.49 -13.35
C LEU A 32 17.65 -23.17 -14.70
N ARG A 33 17.31 -22.38 -15.73
CA ARG A 33 17.12 -22.85 -17.10
C ARG A 33 18.37 -23.49 -17.66
N GLN A 34 19.50 -22.83 -17.55
CA GLN A 34 20.80 -23.33 -17.99
C GLN A 34 21.18 -24.64 -17.28
N GLY A 35 20.97 -24.71 -15.97
CA GLY A 35 21.21 -25.90 -15.18
C GLY A 35 20.35 -27.10 -15.65
N CYS A 36 19.07 -26.86 -15.92
CA CYS A 36 18.15 -27.89 -16.42
C CYS A 36 18.51 -28.33 -17.84
N LEU A 37 18.90 -27.40 -18.71
CA LEU A 37 19.35 -27.73 -20.08
C LEU A 37 20.65 -28.56 -20.07
N GLN A 38 21.60 -28.21 -19.19
CA GLN A 38 22.87 -28.94 -19.06
C GLN A 38 22.69 -30.33 -18.48
N SER A 39 21.77 -30.48 -17.52
CA SER A 39 21.49 -31.78 -16.90
C SER A 39 20.52 -32.64 -17.68
N GLY A 40 19.83 -32.07 -18.69
CA GLY A 40 18.76 -32.78 -19.43
C GLY A 40 17.55 -33.12 -18.54
N SER A 41 17.41 -32.45 -17.40
CA SER A 41 16.34 -32.67 -16.42
C SER A 41 15.36 -31.52 -16.42
N LEU A 42 14.09 -31.81 -16.11
CA LEU A 42 13.08 -30.79 -15.88
C LEU A 42 13.26 -30.19 -14.49
N PHE A 43 13.01 -28.89 -14.36
CA PHE A 43 13.13 -28.18 -13.10
C PHE A 43 12.16 -28.72 -12.05
N GLU A 44 12.65 -28.99 -10.85
CA GLU A 44 11.89 -29.31 -9.66
C GLU A 44 12.07 -28.18 -8.63
N ASP A 45 10.95 -27.62 -8.16
CA ASP A 45 10.94 -26.51 -7.22
C ASP A 45 11.05 -27.00 -5.78
N ALA A 46 12.16 -26.70 -5.13
CA ALA A 46 12.40 -27.08 -3.74
C ALA A 46 11.60 -26.27 -2.73
N ASP A 47 11.23 -25.01 -3.07
CA ASP A 47 10.50 -24.11 -2.18
C ASP A 47 8.98 -24.31 -2.26
N PHE A 48 8.50 -24.85 -3.38
CA PHE A 48 7.12 -25.24 -3.56
C PHE A 48 7.04 -26.69 -4.07
N PRO A 49 7.47 -27.64 -3.25
CA PRO A 49 7.57 -29.02 -3.69
C PRO A 49 6.20 -29.61 -4.02
N ALA A 50 6.20 -30.59 -4.90
CA ALA A 50 5.00 -31.37 -5.24
C ALA A 50 4.58 -32.24 -4.04
N SER A 51 4.02 -31.64 -3.03
CA SER A 51 3.65 -32.28 -1.75
C SER A 51 2.33 -31.72 -1.20
N ASN A 52 1.78 -32.40 -0.21
CA ASN A 52 0.54 -31.97 0.45
C ASN A 52 0.68 -30.61 1.17
N GLY A 53 1.86 -30.23 1.61
CA GLY A 53 2.11 -28.93 2.25
C GLY A 53 1.94 -27.74 1.30
N SER A 54 2.06 -27.96 -0.01
CA SER A 54 1.79 -26.94 -1.02
C SER A 54 0.31 -26.85 -1.42
N LEU A 55 -0.50 -27.83 -1.02
CA LEU A 55 -1.93 -27.84 -1.29
C LEU A 55 -2.73 -27.13 -0.18
N PHE A 56 -2.45 -27.50 1.06
CA PHE A 56 -3.26 -27.09 2.22
C PHE A 56 -2.37 -26.70 3.39
N TYR A 57 -2.81 -25.72 4.15
CA TYR A 57 -2.16 -25.30 5.40
C TYR A 57 -3.03 -25.61 6.65
N SER A 58 -4.34 -25.68 6.50
CA SER A 58 -5.28 -25.94 7.61
C SER A 58 -5.94 -27.32 7.51
N GLU A 59 -6.08 -27.84 6.33
CA GLU A 59 -6.74 -29.12 6.06
C GLU A 59 -5.73 -30.24 5.79
N ARG A 60 -6.08 -31.47 6.13
CA ARG A 60 -5.30 -32.65 5.71
C ARG A 60 -5.99 -33.29 4.54
N PRO A 61 -5.34 -33.45 3.38
CA PRO A 61 -5.94 -34.09 2.23
C PRO A 61 -6.29 -35.53 2.57
N GLN A 62 -7.51 -35.92 2.27
CA GLN A 62 -7.99 -37.30 2.47
C GLN A 62 -7.60 -38.24 1.32
N VAL A 63 -6.96 -37.70 0.29
CA VAL A 63 -6.62 -38.41 -0.96
C VAL A 63 -5.24 -37.99 -1.48
N PRO A 64 -4.46 -38.86 -2.14
CA PRO A 64 -3.18 -38.51 -2.74
C PRO A 64 -3.34 -37.73 -4.03
N PHE A 65 -2.55 -36.65 -4.21
CA PHE A 65 -2.54 -35.78 -5.40
C PHE A 65 -1.23 -35.88 -6.18
N VAL A 66 -1.26 -35.61 -7.50
CA VAL A 66 -0.11 -35.64 -8.41
C VAL A 66 0.01 -34.33 -9.20
N TRP A 67 1.20 -33.83 -9.47
CA TRP A 67 1.55 -32.44 -9.77
C TRP A 67 2.20 -32.12 -11.17
N LYS A 68 1.94 -30.95 -11.74
CA LYS A 68 2.49 -30.47 -13.09
C LYS A 68 2.52 -28.94 -13.30
N ARG A 69 3.13 -27.84 -14.10
CA ARG A 69 3.72 -26.44 -14.15
C ARG A 69 2.93 -25.27 -14.77
N PRO A 70 2.94 -23.25 -14.57
CA PRO A 70 3.07 -21.89 -15.27
C PRO A 70 3.45 -20.58 -14.59
N GLY A 71 2.97 -18.91 -15.20
CA GLY A 71 3.45 -17.51 -14.83
C GLY A 71 2.43 -16.31 -14.72
N PHE A 72 2.66 -14.98 -13.91
CA PHE A 72 1.65 -13.94 -13.56
C PHE A 72 2.14 -12.50 -13.29
N TRP A 73 1.23 -11.48 -13.35
CA TRP A 73 1.46 -10.09 -12.97
C TRP A 73 1.18 -9.81 -11.48
N GLN A 74 2.04 -9.03 -10.80
CA GLN A 74 1.90 -8.66 -9.39
C GLN A 74 2.38 -7.23 -9.11
N HIS A 75 1.49 -6.39 -8.60
CA HIS A 75 1.80 -5.06 -8.05
C HIS A 75 2.70 -4.19 -8.92
N SER A 76 2.38 -4.10 -10.21
CA SER A 76 3.08 -3.33 -11.24
C SER A 76 4.29 -4.01 -11.89
N GLU A 77 4.52 -5.26 -11.59
CA GLU A 77 5.60 -6.06 -12.19
C GLU A 77 5.07 -7.41 -12.69
N TRP A 78 5.59 -7.88 -13.82
CA TRP A 78 5.34 -9.24 -14.26
C TRP A 78 6.30 -10.19 -13.56
N LEU A 79 5.77 -11.19 -12.91
CA LEU A 79 6.53 -12.20 -12.21
C LEU A 79 6.43 -13.53 -12.95
N ASP A 80 7.56 -14.08 -13.34
CA ASP A 80 7.63 -15.44 -13.85
C ASP A 80 7.53 -16.43 -12.68
N VAL A 81 6.54 -17.29 -12.72
CA VAL A 81 6.37 -18.32 -11.70
C VAL A 81 6.76 -19.66 -12.28
N VAL A 82 7.93 -20.14 -11.92
CA VAL A 82 8.45 -21.45 -12.37
C VAL A 82 7.83 -22.56 -11.54
N ILE A 83 7.27 -23.55 -12.22
CA ILE A 83 6.68 -24.75 -11.61
C ILE A 83 7.15 -26.00 -12.37
N ASP A 84 7.10 -27.15 -11.72
CA ASP A 84 7.21 -28.43 -12.43
C ASP A 84 5.87 -28.82 -13.10
N ASP A 85 5.89 -29.80 -13.96
CA ASP A 85 4.73 -30.26 -14.76
C ASP A 85 3.82 -31.27 -14.04
N ARG A 86 4.06 -31.55 -12.77
CA ARG A 86 3.25 -32.48 -11.97
C ARG A 86 2.00 -31.79 -11.43
N LEU A 87 0.83 -32.33 -11.70
CA LEU A 87 -0.48 -31.85 -11.21
C LEU A 87 -1.09 -32.82 -10.21
N PRO A 88 -1.88 -32.31 -9.25
CA PRO A 88 -2.57 -33.16 -8.28
C PRO A 88 -3.71 -33.95 -8.95
N THR A 89 -3.69 -35.27 -8.78
CA THR A 89 -4.72 -36.18 -9.32
C THR A 89 -5.26 -37.12 -8.25
N PHE A 90 -6.49 -37.53 -8.44
CA PHE A 90 -7.14 -38.59 -7.67
C PHE A 90 -7.82 -39.57 -8.61
N ARG A 91 -7.51 -40.82 -8.50
CA ARG A 91 -8.01 -41.91 -9.39
C ARG A 91 -7.80 -41.55 -10.88
N ASP A 92 -6.59 -41.09 -11.21
CA ASP A 92 -6.14 -40.68 -12.55
C ASP A 92 -6.90 -39.50 -13.18
N ARG A 93 -7.63 -38.72 -12.36
CA ARG A 93 -8.31 -37.48 -12.78
C ARG A 93 -7.71 -36.29 -12.07
N LEU A 94 -7.60 -35.17 -12.76
CA LEU A 94 -7.25 -33.88 -12.15
C LEU A 94 -8.30 -33.50 -11.10
N VAL A 95 -7.85 -32.97 -9.96
CA VAL A 95 -8.71 -32.69 -8.80
C VAL A 95 -9.24 -31.27 -8.84
N PHE A 96 -8.43 -30.34 -9.34
CA PHE A 96 -8.76 -28.91 -9.40
C PHE A 96 -9.16 -28.52 -10.83
N LEU A 97 -8.86 -27.31 -11.26
CA LEU A 97 -9.21 -26.80 -12.58
C LEU A 97 -8.68 -27.73 -13.68
N HIS A 98 -9.51 -28.06 -14.64
CA HIS A 98 -9.15 -28.89 -15.79
C HIS A 98 -10.06 -28.56 -16.99
N SER A 99 -9.54 -28.79 -18.19
CA SER A 99 -10.31 -28.71 -19.42
C SER A 99 -11.25 -29.92 -19.59
N ALA A 100 -12.33 -29.71 -20.32
CA ALA A 100 -13.16 -30.82 -20.83
C ALA A 100 -12.40 -31.69 -21.82
N ASP A 101 -11.40 -31.12 -22.52
CA ASP A 101 -10.44 -31.90 -23.34
C ASP A 101 -9.35 -32.47 -22.46
N HIS A 102 -9.33 -33.76 -22.32
CA HIS A 102 -8.37 -34.49 -21.47
C HIS A 102 -6.91 -34.38 -21.92
N ASN A 103 -6.63 -33.82 -23.08
CA ASN A 103 -5.28 -33.59 -23.60
C ASN A 103 -4.78 -32.15 -23.31
N GLU A 104 -5.59 -31.29 -22.72
CA GLU A 104 -5.24 -29.93 -22.36
C GLU A 104 -4.89 -29.81 -20.88
N PHE A 105 -3.68 -29.37 -20.57
CA PHE A 105 -3.18 -29.21 -19.20
C PHE A 105 -2.82 -27.75 -18.84
N TRP A 106 -2.87 -26.83 -19.80
CA TRP A 106 -2.42 -25.46 -19.60
C TRP A 106 -3.20 -24.74 -18.47
N SER A 107 -4.52 -24.95 -18.38
CA SER A 107 -5.35 -24.32 -17.35
C SER A 107 -5.00 -24.83 -15.94
N ALA A 108 -4.78 -26.13 -15.79
CA ALA A 108 -4.38 -26.73 -14.52
C ALA A 108 -2.95 -26.35 -14.13
N LEU A 109 -2.05 -26.18 -15.12
CA LEU A 109 -0.69 -25.69 -14.89
C LEU A 109 -0.70 -24.22 -14.47
N LEU A 110 -1.55 -23.41 -15.11
CA LEU A 110 -1.76 -22.00 -14.76
C LEU A 110 -2.28 -21.86 -13.33
N GLU A 111 -3.29 -22.64 -12.94
CA GLU A 111 -3.81 -22.67 -11.57
C GLU A 111 -2.73 -23.07 -10.56
N LYS A 112 -1.90 -24.06 -10.87
CA LYS A 112 -0.79 -24.46 -10.01
C LYS A 112 0.19 -23.33 -9.77
N ALA A 113 0.56 -22.57 -10.80
CA ALA A 113 1.45 -21.44 -10.62
C ALA A 113 0.79 -20.32 -9.83
N TYR A 114 -0.49 -20.11 -10.04
CA TYR A 114 -1.26 -19.14 -9.23
C TYR A 114 -1.35 -19.59 -7.77
N ALA A 115 -1.49 -20.89 -7.52
CA ALA A 115 -1.41 -21.46 -6.17
C ALA A 115 -0.03 -21.27 -5.55
N LYS A 116 1.05 -21.46 -6.31
CA LYS A 116 2.42 -21.18 -5.86
C LYS A 116 2.59 -19.69 -5.51
N LEU A 117 2.12 -18.78 -6.36
CA LEU A 117 2.17 -17.34 -6.12
C LEU A 117 1.53 -16.96 -4.80
N ASN A 118 0.41 -17.60 -4.45
CA ASN A 118 -0.40 -17.32 -3.26
C ASN A 118 -0.10 -18.26 -2.06
N GLY A 119 0.79 -19.22 -2.22
CA GLY A 119 1.30 -20.09 -1.17
C GLY A 119 0.65 -21.49 -1.09
N SER A 120 -0.57 -21.69 -1.61
CA SER A 120 -1.23 -23.01 -1.68
C SER A 120 -2.48 -22.97 -2.58
N TYR A 121 -3.00 -24.12 -2.97
CA TYR A 121 -4.34 -24.22 -3.60
C TYR A 121 -5.46 -23.78 -2.65
N GLU A 122 -5.32 -24.04 -1.35
CA GLU A 122 -6.29 -23.60 -0.35
C GLU A 122 -6.40 -22.06 -0.28
N ALA A 123 -5.31 -21.35 -0.51
CA ALA A 123 -5.32 -19.88 -0.57
C ALA A 123 -6.17 -19.34 -1.74
N LEU A 124 -6.41 -20.13 -2.78
CA LEU A 124 -7.28 -19.78 -3.91
C LEU A 124 -8.76 -20.06 -3.64
N LYS A 125 -9.11 -20.76 -2.55
CA LYS A 125 -10.49 -21.07 -2.21
C LYS A 125 -11.30 -19.81 -1.91
N GLY A 126 -12.24 -19.48 -2.75
CA GLY A 126 -13.02 -18.25 -2.71
C GLY A 126 -12.19 -16.99 -3.04
N GLY A 127 -12.86 -15.90 -3.29
CA GLY A 127 -12.28 -14.61 -3.63
C GLY A 127 -13.10 -13.85 -4.67
N SER A 128 -12.56 -12.75 -5.16
CA SER A 128 -13.14 -11.97 -6.24
C SER A 128 -12.53 -12.39 -7.59
N ALA A 129 -13.34 -12.51 -8.63
CA ALA A 129 -12.87 -12.78 -9.98
C ALA A 129 -11.95 -11.65 -10.50
N ILE A 130 -12.23 -10.41 -10.10
CA ILE A 130 -11.44 -9.24 -10.50
C ILE A 130 -9.99 -9.33 -10.06
N GLU A 131 -9.73 -9.90 -8.89
CA GLU A 131 -8.37 -10.08 -8.37
C GLU A 131 -7.52 -10.98 -9.29
N ALA A 132 -8.14 -12.06 -9.81
CA ALA A 132 -7.49 -12.92 -10.79
C ALA A 132 -7.33 -12.21 -12.15
N MET A 133 -8.33 -11.47 -12.59
CA MET A 133 -8.26 -10.70 -13.83
C MET A 133 -7.12 -9.68 -13.79
N GLU A 134 -6.90 -9.00 -12.67
CA GLU A 134 -5.76 -8.10 -12.44
C GLU A 134 -4.42 -8.86 -12.50
N ASP A 135 -4.32 -9.99 -11.82
CA ASP A 135 -3.11 -10.81 -11.77
C ASP A 135 -2.73 -11.40 -13.13
N PHE A 136 -3.70 -11.67 -13.98
CA PHE A 136 -3.45 -12.20 -15.33
C PHE A 136 -3.16 -11.13 -16.39
N THR A 137 -3.59 -9.88 -16.18
CA THR A 137 -3.55 -8.85 -17.21
C THR A 137 -2.81 -7.57 -16.82
N GLY A 138 -2.64 -7.33 -15.50
CA GLY A 138 -2.21 -6.02 -15.00
C GLY A 138 -3.28 -4.94 -15.11
N GLY A 139 -4.51 -5.32 -15.44
CA GLY A 139 -5.63 -4.42 -15.63
C GLY A 139 -6.05 -3.68 -14.37
N VAL A 140 -7.03 -2.80 -14.50
CA VAL A 140 -7.60 -1.99 -13.42
C VAL A 140 -9.06 -2.35 -13.21
N ALA A 141 -9.42 -2.59 -11.96
CA ALA A 141 -10.77 -2.95 -11.55
C ALA A 141 -11.70 -1.73 -11.52
N GLU A 142 -12.87 -1.85 -12.13
CA GLU A 142 -14.03 -0.98 -11.86
C GLU A 142 -15.21 -1.85 -11.42
N ASN A 143 -15.81 -1.53 -10.28
CA ASN A 143 -16.89 -2.31 -9.68
C ASN A 143 -18.21 -1.53 -9.73
N PHE A 144 -19.27 -2.17 -10.21
CA PHE A 144 -20.62 -1.62 -10.28
C PHE A 144 -21.58 -2.48 -9.46
N GLN A 145 -22.26 -1.85 -8.49
CA GLN A 145 -23.49 -2.41 -7.94
C GLN A 145 -24.61 -2.10 -8.94
N ILE A 146 -25.26 -3.11 -9.48
CA ILE A 146 -26.23 -2.95 -10.58
C ILE A 146 -27.40 -2.05 -10.17
N ARG A 147 -27.81 -2.10 -8.89
CA ARG A 147 -28.89 -1.25 -8.35
C ARG A 147 -28.54 0.23 -8.33
N GLU A 148 -27.24 0.56 -8.34
CA GLU A 148 -26.69 1.93 -8.31
C GLU A 148 -26.05 2.32 -9.64
N ALA A 149 -26.21 1.48 -10.65
CA ALA A 149 -25.59 1.70 -11.96
C ALA A 149 -26.21 2.94 -12.66
N PRO A 150 -25.40 3.71 -13.41
CA PRO A 150 -25.87 4.87 -14.15
C PRO A 150 -26.84 4.46 -15.27
N GLU A 151 -27.59 5.42 -15.79
CA GLU A 151 -28.59 5.17 -16.86
C GLU A 151 -27.97 4.63 -18.16
N ASP A 152 -26.73 5.04 -18.46
CA ASP A 152 -25.94 4.60 -19.62
C ASP A 152 -25.12 3.31 -19.33
N PHE A 153 -25.52 2.52 -18.34
CA PHE A 153 -24.76 1.34 -17.93
C PHE A 153 -24.56 0.31 -19.05
N TYR A 154 -25.57 0.11 -19.89
CA TYR A 154 -25.46 -0.77 -21.07
C TYR A 154 -24.33 -0.30 -22.01
N GLU A 155 -24.28 0.97 -22.30
CA GLU A 155 -23.30 1.61 -23.17
C GLU A 155 -21.87 1.54 -22.57
N ILE A 156 -21.76 1.65 -21.25
CA ILE A 156 -20.48 1.46 -20.51
C ILE A 156 -19.98 0.03 -20.72
N LEU A 157 -20.82 -0.98 -20.50
CA LEU A 157 -20.44 -2.39 -20.71
C LEU A 157 -20.11 -2.69 -22.17
N GLU A 158 -20.89 -2.16 -23.11
CA GLU A 158 -20.63 -2.33 -24.55
C GLU A 158 -19.28 -1.72 -24.94
N LYS A 159 -18.97 -0.53 -24.46
CA LYS A 159 -17.67 0.13 -24.68
C LYS A 159 -16.52 -0.69 -24.08
N ALA A 160 -16.68 -1.20 -22.86
CA ALA A 160 -15.67 -2.02 -22.19
C ALA A 160 -15.37 -3.30 -23.00
N LEU A 161 -16.40 -4.03 -23.44
CA LEU A 161 -16.22 -5.23 -24.28
C LEU A 161 -15.55 -4.93 -25.61
N LYS A 162 -15.96 -3.86 -26.29
CA LYS A 162 -15.35 -3.44 -27.58
C LYS A 162 -13.86 -3.08 -27.44
N ARG A 163 -13.43 -2.69 -26.23
CA ARG A 163 -12.04 -2.38 -25.89
C ARG A 163 -11.24 -3.60 -25.38
N GLY A 164 -11.87 -4.76 -25.34
CA GLY A 164 -11.24 -6.00 -24.88
C GLY A 164 -11.13 -6.14 -23.36
N SER A 165 -11.87 -5.30 -22.58
CA SER A 165 -11.92 -5.46 -21.14
C SER A 165 -12.56 -6.80 -20.74
N LEU A 166 -12.12 -7.35 -19.63
CA LEU A 166 -12.72 -8.55 -19.05
C LEU A 166 -13.87 -8.15 -18.13
N LEU A 167 -15.01 -8.79 -18.28
CA LEU A 167 -16.22 -8.49 -17.50
C LEU A 167 -16.69 -9.72 -16.74
N GLY A 168 -16.76 -9.60 -15.43
CA GLY A 168 -17.39 -10.60 -14.55
C GLY A 168 -18.70 -10.08 -13.98
N CYS A 169 -19.61 -10.97 -13.64
CA CYS A 169 -20.82 -10.62 -12.90
C CYS A 169 -21.17 -11.69 -11.87
N SER A 170 -21.91 -11.31 -10.84
CA SER A 170 -22.27 -12.23 -9.75
C SER A 170 -23.59 -11.83 -9.09
N ILE A 171 -24.17 -12.80 -8.39
CA ILE A 171 -25.33 -12.64 -7.52
C ILE A 171 -24.85 -12.77 -6.09
N ASP A 172 -25.09 -11.76 -5.27
CA ASP A 172 -24.66 -11.75 -3.87
C ASP A 172 -25.41 -12.80 -3.03
N THR A 173 -24.78 -13.25 -1.94
CA THR A 173 -25.38 -14.16 -0.96
C THR A 173 -25.66 -13.42 0.34
N LEU A 174 -26.79 -13.69 0.97
CA LEU A 174 -27.11 -13.10 2.28
C LEU A 174 -26.34 -13.77 3.43
N ASN A 175 -25.95 -15.02 3.23
CA ASN A 175 -25.18 -15.79 4.20
C ASN A 175 -24.40 -16.93 3.52
N ALA A 176 -23.46 -17.54 4.25
CA ALA A 176 -22.61 -18.61 3.72
C ALA A 176 -23.38 -19.86 3.27
N SER A 177 -24.58 -20.12 3.80
CA SER A 177 -25.40 -21.28 3.42
C SER A 177 -26.10 -21.12 2.07
N GLU A 178 -26.17 -19.89 1.55
CA GLU A 178 -26.70 -19.60 0.21
C GLU A 178 -25.63 -19.68 -0.90
N SER A 179 -24.37 -19.84 -0.53
CA SER A 179 -23.29 -20.00 -1.50
C SER A 179 -23.58 -21.22 -2.37
N GLU A 180 -23.48 -21.03 -3.70
CA GLU A 180 -23.81 -22.01 -4.73
C GLU A 180 -25.26 -22.49 -4.75
N ALA A 181 -26.18 -21.79 -4.07
CA ALA A 181 -27.60 -22.07 -4.16
C ALA A 181 -28.19 -21.71 -5.54
N ARG A 182 -28.99 -22.61 -6.13
CA ARG A 182 -29.63 -22.38 -7.42
C ARG A 182 -30.90 -21.55 -7.25
N THR A 183 -31.04 -20.50 -8.06
CA THR A 183 -32.29 -19.72 -8.14
C THR A 183 -33.37 -20.47 -8.92
N PRO A 184 -34.66 -20.08 -8.81
CA PRO A 184 -35.73 -20.66 -9.63
C PRO A 184 -35.50 -20.55 -11.14
N PHE A 185 -34.74 -19.55 -11.58
CA PHE A 185 -34.39 -19.32 -12.99
C PHE A 185 -33.07 -19.97 -13.43
N GLY A 186 -32.49 -20.84 -12.63
CA GLY A 186 -31.31 -21.60 -13.00
C GLY A 186 -29.98 -20.96 -12.61
N LEU A 187 -29.96 -19.69 -12.21
CA LEU A 187 -28.72 -18.99 -11.84
C LEU A 187 -28.20 -19.44 -10.46
N ILE A 188 -26.91 -19.30 -10.23
CA ILE A 188 -26.23 -19.73 -9.00
C ILE A 188 -25.81 -18.49 -8.21
N LYS A 189 -26.16 -18.45 -6.92
CA LYS A 189 -25.75 -17.39 -5.99
C LYS A 189 -24.32 -17.58 -5.50
N GLY A 190 -23.61 -16.48 -5.24
CA GLY A 190 -22.22 -16.53 -4.76
C GLY A 190 -21.24 -17.14 -5.76
N HIS A 191 -21.60 -17.08 -7.04
CA HIS A 191 -20.87 -17.68 -8.14
C HIS A 191 -20.50 -16.62 -9.18
N ALA A 192 -19.29 -16.72 -9.74
CA ALA A 192 -18.83 -15.80 -10.76
C ALA A 192 -19.24 -16.25 -12.15
N TYR A 193 -19.75 -15.34 -12.95
CA TYR A 193 -20.06 -15.49 -14.36
C TYR A 193 -19.22 -14.53 -15.18
N THR A 194 -19.04 -14.84 -16.47
CA THR A 194 -18.38 -13.95 -17.44
C THR A 194 -19.43 -13.32 -18.36
N VAL A 195 -19.35 -12.00 -18.56
CA VAL A 195 -20.10 -11.33 -19.62
C VAL A 195 -19.29 -11.46 -20.91
N THR A 196 -19.83 -12.16 -21.91
CA THR A 196 -19.15 -12.48 -23.17
C THR A 196 -19.67 -11.68 -24.36
N GLY A 197 -20.80 -11.00 -24.23
CA GLY A 197 -21.35 -10.20 -25.31
C GLY A 197 -22.48 -9.28 -24.88
N LEU A 198 -22.63 -8.18 -25.62
CA LEU A 198 -23.82 -7.32 -25.62
C LEU A 198 -24.24 -7.07 -27.07
N ASP A 199 -25.52 -7.13 -27.32
CA ASP A 199 -26.08 -6.86 -28.63
C ASP A 199 -27.57 -6.46 -28.54
N GLN A 200 -28.15 -6.07 -29.65
CA GLN A 200 -29.56 -5.70 -29.73
C GLN A 200 -30.26 -6.53 -30.82
N VAL A 201 -31.44 -6.96 -30.54
CA VAL A 201 -32.29 -7.71 -31.47
C VAL A 201 -33.59 -6.98 -31.76
N ASN A 202 -34.06 -7.05 -33.01
CA ASN A 202 -35.38 -6.53 -33.36
C ASN A 202 -36.44 -7.61 -33.07
N PHE A 203 -37.31 -7.35 -32.10
CA PHE A 203 -38.37 -8.24 -31.68
C PHE A 203 -39.70 -7.52 -31.76
N HIS A 204 -40.58 -7.96 -32.64
CA HIS A 204 -41.89 -7.34 -32.89
C HIS A 204 -41.87 -5.81 -33.11
N GLY A 205 -40.83 -5.32 -33.80
CA GLY A 205 -40.65 -3.89 -34.07
C GLY A 205 -40.03 -3.06 -32.97
N GLN A 206 -39.64 -3.69 -31.86
CA GLN A 206 -38.93 -3.07 -30.75
C GLN A 206 -37.47 -3.57 -30.72
N ARG A 207 -36.53 -2.67 -30.40
CA ARG A 207 -35.14 -3.07 -30.14
C ARG A 207 -35.00 -3.51 -28.68
N ILE A 208 -34.67 -4.79 -28.51
CA ILE A 208 -34.40 -5.38 -27.19
C ILE A 208 -32.87 -5.45 -27.00
N LYS A 209 -32.37 -4.85 -25.92
CA LYS A 209 -30.99 -4.98 -25.47
C LYS A 209 -30.77 -6.33 -24.85
N LEU A 210 -29.82 -7.10 -25.35
CA LEU A 210 -29.44 -8.42 -24.85
C LEU A 210 -28.04 -8.40 -24.27
N ILE A 211 -27.81 -9.26 -23.29
CA ILE A 211 -26.50 -9.54 -22.71
C ILE A 211 -26.24 -11.05 -22.75
N ARG A 212 -25.02 -11.42 -23.15
CA ARG A 212 -24.58 -12.82 -23.17
C ARG A 212 -23.69 -13.08 -21.97
N VAL A 213 -24.02 -14.12 -21.23
CA VAL A 213 -23.37 -14.48 -19.96
C VAL A 213 -22.95 -15.95 -20.02
N ARG A 214 -21.78 -16.26 -19.48
CA ARG A 214 -21.26 -17.62 -19.41
C ARG A 214 -21.05 -18.07 -17.98
N ASN A 215 -21.60 -19.23 -17.65
CA ASN A 215 -21.28 -19.97 -16.45
C ASN A 215 -19.97 -20.76 -16.67
N PRO A 216 -18.90 -20.55 -15.89
CA PRO A 216 -17.64 -21.25 -16.06
C PRO A 216 -17.72 -22.78 -15.83
N TRP A 217 -18.81 -23.25 -15.25
CA TRP A 217 -19.03 -24.71 -15.14
C TRP A 217 -19.35 -25.39 -16.47
N GLY A 218 -19.62 -24.61 -17.54
CA GLY A 218 -20.00 -25.14 -18.84
C GLY A 218 -21.37 -25.83 -18.85
N GLN A 219 -22.21 -25.52 -17.90
CA GLN A 219 -23.57 -26.03 -17.73
C GLN A 219 -24.33 -25.20 -16.71
N VAL A 220 -25.64 -25.43 -16.55
CA VAL A 220 -26.52 -24.74 -15.60
C VAL A 220 -26.71 -23.27 -16.01
N GLU A 221 -27.69 -23.05 -16.84
CA GLU A 221 -27.96 -21.81 -17.53
C GLU A 221 -29.23 -21.12 -17.05
N TRP A 222 -29.41 -19.87 -17.48
CA TRP A 222 -30.65 -19.12 -17.40
C TRP A 222 -31.78 -19.84 -18.14
N ASN A 223 -32.97 -19.98 -17.53
CA ASN A 223 -34.12 -20.63 -18.10
C ASN A 223 -35.32 -19.69 -18.30
N GLY A 224 -35.11 -18.39 -18.19
CA GLY A 224 -36.10 -17.36 -18.45
C GLY A 224 -36.16 -16.90 -19.92
N PRO A 225 -36.78 -15.74 -20.20
CA PRO A 225 -36.83 -15.16 -21.55
C PRO A 225 -35.46 -15.01 -22.18
N TRP A 226 -35.34 -15.25 -23.48
CA TRP A 226 -34.08 -15.22 -24.25
C TRP A 226 -33.06 -16.30 -23.89
N SER A 227 -33.41 -17.27 -23.04
CA SER A 227 -32.62 -18.48 -22.85
C SER A 227 -32.54 -19.30 -24.13
N ASP A 228 -31.63 -20.24 -24.24
CA ASP A 228 -31.30 -20.99 -25.47
C ASP A 228 -32.52 -21.64 -26.13
N SER A 229 -33.44 -22.20 -25.34
CA SER A 229 -34.63 -22.85 -25.84
C SER A 229 -35.88 -21.97 -25.78
N SER A 230 -35.74 -20.68 -25.50
CA SER A 230 -36.89 -19.80 -25.30
C SER A 230 -37.66 -19.49 -26.59
N PRO A 231 -38.99 -19.28 -26.49
CA PRO A 231 -39.83 -19.05 -27.68
C PRO A 231 -39.53 -17.75 -28.41
N GLU A 232 -38.88 -16.77 -27.80
CA GLU A 232 -38.52 -15.47 -28.35
C GLU A 232 -37.67 -15.64 -29.62
N TRP A 233 -36.75 -16.60 -29.63
CA TRP A 233 -35.87 -16.88 -30.78
C TRP A 233 -36.62 -17.29 -32.05
N ARG A 234 -37.82 -17.86 -31.93
CA ARG A 234 -38.65 -18.22 -33.08
C ARG A 234 -39.12 -17.01 -33.90
N SER A 235 -39.16 -15.84 -33.29
CA SER A 235 -39.54 -14.57 -33.94
C SER A 235 -38.34 -13.80 -34.48
N VAL A 236 -37.13 -14.27 -34.26
CA VAL A 236 -35.89 -13.69 -34.77
C VAL A 236 -35.45 -14.43 -36.03
N ASN A 237 -35.07 -13.71 -37.08
CA ASN A 237 -34.65 -14.37 -38.32
C ASN A 237 -33.32 -15.11 -38.16
N LEU A 238 -33.08 -16.12 -38.99
CA LEU A 238 -31.91 -16.99 -38.87
C LEU A 238 -30.56 -16.26 -39.11
N GLU A 239 -30.53 -15.20 -39.87
CA GLU A 239 -29.31 -14.42 -40.11
C GLU A 239 -28.90 -13.66 -38.87
N GLU A 240 -29.90 -13.09 -38.18
CA GLU A 240 -29.68 -12.37 -36.90
C GLU A 240 -29.29 -13.32 -35.76
N GLN A 241 -29.94 -14.53 -35.70
CA GLN A 241 -29.51 -15.57 -34.75
C GLN A 241 -28.08 -16.01 -34.97
N LYS A 242 -27.65 -16.17 -36.24
CA LYS A 242 -26.26 -16.50 -36.59
C LYS A 242 -25.29 -15.34 -36.24
N ARG A 243 -25.70 -14.10 -36.48
CA ARG A 243 -24.91 -12.90 -36.13
C ARG A 243 -24.67 -12.83 -34.62
N LEU A 244 -25.68 -13.16 -33.84
CA LEU A 244 -25.60 -13.21 -32.36
C LEU A 244 -24.85 -14.44 -31.85
N GLY A 245 -24.53 -15.41 -32.71
CA GLY A 245 -23.92 -16.68 -32.30
C GLY A 245 -24.83 -17.51 -31.41
N HIS A 246 -26.16 -17.37 -31.57
CA HIS A 246 -27.11 -18.16 -30.79
C HIS A 246 -27.03 -19.65 -31.19
N THR A 247 -26.75 -20.47 -30.20
CA THR A 247 -26.74 -21.95 -30.30
C THR A 247 -27.53 -22.51 -29.12
N ALA A 248 -28.40 -23.44 -29.37
CA ALA A 248 -29.17 -24.10 -28.30
C ALA A 248 -28.37 -25.29 -27.76
N LEU A 249 -27.26 -25.02 -27.08
CA LEU A 249 -26.35 -26.00 -26.48
C LEU A 249 -26.24 -25.74 -24.98
N ASP A 250 -26.31 -26.79 -24.17
CA ASP A 250 -26.01 -26.70 -22.72
C ASP A 250 -24.48 -26.64 -22.52
N ASP A 251 -23.88 -25.49 -22.85
CA ASP A 251 -22.44 -25.24 -22.76
C ASP A 251 -22.07 -24.16 -21.73
N GLY A 252 -23.06 -23.71 -20.96
CA GLY A 252 -22.94 -22.71 -19.92
C GLY A 252 -23.08 -21.27 -20.42
N GLU A 253 -23.16 -21.03 -21.74
CA GLU A 253 -23.34 -19.70 -22.33
C GLU A 253 -24.79 -19.46 -22.73
N PHE A 254 -25.37 -18.36 -22.33
CA PHE A 254 -26.77 -18.03 -22.56
C PHE A 254 -26.98 -16.53 -22.82
N TRP A 255 -28.03 -16.20 -23.56
CA TRP A 255 -28.52 -14.85 -23.69
C TRP A 255 -29.62 -14.56 -22.68
N MET A 256 -29.76 -13.31 -22.27
CA MET A 256 -30.90 -12.81 -21.51
C MET A 256 -31.17 -11.33 -21.85
N ALA A 257 -32.39 -10.85 -21.59
CA ALA A 257 -32.66 -9.44 -21.72
C ALA A 257 -31.87 -8.65 -20.68
N PHE A 258 -31.37 -7.47 -21.07
CA PHE A 258 -30.56 -6.62 -20.16
C PHE A 258 -31.37 -6.18 -18.93
N GLU A 259 -32.68 -6.01 -19.05
CA GLU A 259 -33.57 -5.71 -17.91
C GLU A 259 -33.65 -6.87 -16.92
N ASP A 260 -33.71 -8.12 -17.44
CA ASP A 260 -33.69 -9.33 -16.60
C ASP A 260 -32.34 -9.47 -15.92
N PHE A 261 -31.24 -9.16 -16.64
CA PHE A 261 -29.91 -9.13 -16.06
C PHE A 261 -29.81 -8.14 -14.88
N LYS A 262 -30.32 -6.93 -15.03
CA LYS A 262 -30.36 -5.94 -13.93
C LYS A 262 -31.22 -6.38 -12.74
N THR A 263 -32.21 -7.25 -12.97
CA THR A 263 -33.09 -7.75 -11.93
C THR A 263 -32.48 -8.90 -11.15
N HIS A 264 -31.71 -9.77 -11.81
CA HIS A 264 -31.23 -11.03 -11.27
C HIS A 264 -29.79 -11.05 -10.84
N PHE A 265 -28.94 -10.14 -11.34
CA PHE A 265 -27.55 -9.97 -10.92
C PHE A 265 -27.42 -8.75 -10.01
N ASP A 266 -26.48 -8.80 -9.07
CA ASP A 266 -26.24 -7.71 -8.13
C ASP A 266 -25.02 -6.88 -8.49
N LYS A 267 -23.98 -7.50 -9.09
CA LYS A 267 -22.68 -6.89 -9.29
C LYS A 267 -22.11 -7.17 -10.68
N VAL A 268 -21.42 -6.15 -11.24
CA VAL A 268 -20.52 -6.30 -12.40
C VAL A 268 -19.14 -5.78 -12.03
N GLU A 269 -18.14 -6.58 -12.35
CA GLU A 269 -16.73 -6.29 -12.19
C GLU A 269 -16.10 -6.16 -13.59
N ILE A 270 -15.49 -5.01 -13.88
CA ILE A 270 -14.82 -4.74 -15.17
C ILE A 270 -13.33 -4.63 -14.89
N CYS A 271 -12.53 -5.47 -15.53
CA CYS A 271 -11.09 -5.32 -15.56
C CYS A 271 -10.68 -4.67 -16.88
N ASN A 272 -10.37 -3.39 -16.82
CA ASN A 272 -9.85 -2.65 -17.96
C ASN A 272 -8.38 -3.01 -18.14
N LEU A 273 -8.01 -3.46 -19.34
CA LEU A 273 -6.62 -3.73 -19.66
C LEU A 273 -5.81 -2.43 -19.61
N THR A 274 -4.53 -2.52 -19.24
CA THR A 274 -3.66 -1.34 -19.26
C THR A 274 -3.54 -0.78 -20.67
N PRO A 275 -3.36 0.55 -20.85
CA PRO A 275 -3.24 1.20 -22.16
C PRO A 275 -2.18 0.59 -23.07
N ASP A 276 -1.13 0.01 -22.51
CA ASP A 276 -0.05 -0.65 -23.25
C ASP A 276 -0.48 -1.92 -23.99
N ALA A 277 -1.65 -2.48 -23.66
CA ALA A 277 -2.17 -3.68 -24.29
C ALA A 277 -2.99 -3.38 -25.56
N LEU A 278 -3.29 -2.10 -25.84
CA LEU A 278 -4.10 -1.67 -26.99
C LEU A 278 -3.25 -0.85 -27.96
N GLU A 279 -2.63 -1.49 -28.93
CA GLU A 279 -1.97 -0.85 -30.08
C GLU A 279 -2.96 -0.26 -31.09
N ASP A 280 -4.02 0.39 -30.68
CA ASP A 280 -4.89 1.11 -31.58
C ASP A 280 -4.47 2.59 -31.60
N ASN A 281 -3.87 3.01 -32.73
CA ASN A 281 -3.33 4.37 -32.95
C ASN A 281 -4.38 5.49 -32.87
N ALA A 282 -5.65 5.16 -32.66
CA ALA A 282 -6.75 6.12 -32.53
C ALA A 282 -7.19 6.39 -31.10
N LEU A 283 -6.62 5.69 -30.10
CA LEU A 283 -6.94 5.87 -28.70
C LEU A 283 -5.81 6.60 -27.97
N HIS A 284 -6.16 7.62 -27.20
CA HIS A 284 -5.22 8.33 -26.36
C HIS A 284 -4.54 7.33 -25.38
N ARG A 285 -3.22 7.31 -25.36
CA ARG A 285 -2.46 6.51 -24.40
C ARG A 285 -2.65 7.11 -23.01
N TRP A 286 -3.12 6.31 -22.07
CA TRP A 286 -3.13 6.69 -20.67
C TRP A 286 -1.71 6.60 -20.10
N GLU A 287 -1.26 7.65 -19.47
CA GLU A 287 -0.05 7.59 -18.66
C GLU A 287 -0.37 6.96 -17.31
N VAL A 288 0.57 6.18 -16.79
CA VAL A 288 0.41 5.48 -15.51
C VAL A 288 1.52 5.91 -14.58
N THR A 289 1.14 6.46 -13.44
CA THR A 289 2.06 6.72 -12.33
C THR A 289 1.76 5.79 -11.18
N ILE A 290 2.82 5.26 -10.55
CA ILE A 290 2.72 4.23 -9.52
C ILE A 290 3.43 4.69 -8.26
N HIS A 291 2.71 4.67 -7.13
CA HIS A 291 3.24 4.91 -5.80
C HIS A 291 3.15 3.65 -4.94
N GLN A 292 4.27 3.26 -4.37
CA GLN A 292 4.37 2.16 -3.41
C GLN A 292 4.47 2.74 -2.01
N GLY A 293 3.68 2.25 -1.08
CA GLY A 293 3.70 2.73 0.29
C GLY A 293 3.24 1.67 1.29
N SER A 294 3.25 2.04 2.56
CA SER A 294 2.87 1.14 3.64
C SER A 294 2.07 1.89 4.71
N TRP A 295 1.04 1.26 5.22
CA TRP A 295 0.41 1.66 6.46
C TRP A 295 1.10 0.94 7.60
N VAL A 296 1.73 1.70 8.48
CA VAL A 296 2.51 1.19 9.60
C VAL A 296 1.95 1.74 10.89
N ARG A 297 1.70 0.87 11.84
CA ARG A 297 1.18 1.23 13.16
C ARG A 297 2.13 2.23 13.84
N GLY A 298 1.54 3.29 14.39
CA GLY A 298 2.30 4.34 15.07
C GLY A 298 3.01 5.33 14.15
N SER A 299 2.87 5.19 12.81
CA SER A 299 3.49 6.10 11.85
C SER A 299 2.53 6.52 10.74
N THR A 300 2.18 5.62 9.82
CA THR A 300 1.38 5.94 8.61
C THR A 300 0.03 5.22 8.55
N ALA A 301 -0.35 4.44 9.56
CA ALA A 301 -1.64 3.75 9.65
C ALA A 301 -2.69 4.61 10.39
N GLY A 302 -3.04 5.76 9.82
CA GLY A 302 -3.90 6.76 10.45
C GLY A 302 -5.40 6.47 10.39
N GLY A 303 -5.84 5.49 9.60
CA GLY A 303 -7.26 5.19 9.38
C GLY A 303 -7.97 6.21 8.50
N CYS A 304 -9.29 6.10 8.35
CA CYS A 304 -10.10 7.00 7.54
C CYS A 304 -10.39 8.33 8.28
N ARG A 305 -11.02 9.27 7.58
CA ARG A 305 -11.34 10.61 8.12
C ARG A 305 -12.24 10.60 9.37
N ASN A 306 -12.88 9.50 9.72
CA ASN A 306 -13.62 9.41 10.98
C ASN A 306 -12.68 9.53 12.21
N PHE A 307 -11.40 9.26 12.04
CA PHE A 307 -10.35 9.32 13.05
C PHE A 307 -9.45 10.55 12.79
N LEU A 308 -9.97 11.75 13.02
CA LEU A 308 -9.28 13.02 12.71
C LEU A 308 -7.93 13.18 13.39
N ASP A 309 -7.76 12.58 14.56
CA ASP A 309 -6.52 12.69 15.32
C ASP A 309 -5.35 11.92 14.67
N THR A 310 -5.64 10.90 13.87
CA THR A 310 -4.64 10.07 13.21
C THR A 310 -4.71 10.10 11.69
N PHE A 311 -5.84 10.46 11.07
CA PHE A 311 -6.04 10.46 9.62
C PHE A 311 -4.94 11.20 8.85
N TRP A 312 -4.47 12.34 9.37
CA TRP A 312 -3.45 13.19 8.75
C TRP A 312 -2.08 12.50 8.64
N THR A 313 -1.83 11.44 9.39
CA THR A 313 -0.56 10.70 9.38
C THR A 313 -0.45 9.72 8.21
N ASN A 314 -1.55 9.42 7.51
CA ASN A 314 -1.51 8.58 6.32
C ASN A 314 -0.56 9.17 5.27
N PRO A 315 -0.02 8.35 4.37
CA PRO A 315 0.76 8.82 3.23
C PRO A 315 -0.02 9.86 2.41
N GLN A 316 0.64 10.94 2.01
CA GLN A 316 0.05 12.05 1.27
C GLN A 316 0.75 12.21 -0.07
N ILE A 317 0.02 11.95 -1.16
CA ILE A 317 0.54 11.95 -2.52
C ILE A 317 -0.01 13.17 -3.24
N LYS A 318 0.87 14.10 -3.62
CA LYS A 318 0.51 15.24 -4.45
C LYS A 318 0.27 14.78 -5.88
N LEU A 319 -0.82 15.26 -6.48
CA LEU A 319 -1.21 15.06 -7.88
C LEU A 319 -1.40 16.43 -8.53
N SER A 320 -0.60 16.75 -9.52
CA SER A 320 -0.70 17.99 -10.30
C SER A 320 -1.34 17.69 -11.66
N LEU A 321 -2.52 18.27 -11.90
CA LEU A 321 -3.26 18.19 -13.17
C LEU A 321 -2.94 19.45 -13.97
N THR A 322 -2.08 19.31 -14.99
CA THR A 322 -1.51 20.45 -15.74
C THR A 322 -2.18 20.71 -17.09
N GLU A 323 -2.83 19.70 -17.66
CA GLU A 323 -3.45 19.78 -18.97
C GLU A 323 -4.91 19.32 -18.94
N ARG A 324 -5.77 19.94 -19.74
CA ARG A 324 -7.19 19.55 -19.89
C ARG A 324 -7.32 18.43 -20.91
N ASP A 325 -8.33 17.60 -20.73
CA ASP A 325 -8.75 16.66 -21.74
C ASP A 325 -9.29 17.40 -22.96
N GLU A 326 -9.17 16.79 -24.14
CA GLU A 326 -9.57 17.40 -25.39
C GLU A 326 -11.08 17.69 -25.40
N GLY A 327 -11.45 18.97 -25.56
CA GLY A 327 -12.84 19.42 -25.56
C GLY A 327 -13.54 19.42 -24.19
N GLN A 328 -12.80 19.32 -23.08
CA GLN A 328 -13.34 19.26 -21.71
C GLN A 328 -12.82 20.41 -20.84
N GLU A 329 -13.54 20.75 -19.75
CA GLU A 329 -13.11 21.78 -18.80
C GLU A 329 -12.16 21.29 -17.70
N GLY A 330 -11.88 19.99 -17.64
CA GLY A 330 -11.03 19.37 -16.61
C GLY A 330 -10.11 18.29 -17.16
N CYS A 331 -9.40 17.64 -16.26
CA CYS A 331 -8.59 16.47 -16.51
C CYS A 331 -9.26 15.24 -15.90
N THR A 332 -9.42 14.18 -16.71
CA THR A 332 -9.94 12.88 -16.24
C THR A 332 -8.78 11.98 -15.83
N PHE A 333 -8.88 11.41 -14.65
CA PHE A 333 -7.95 10.39 -14.18
C PHE A 333 -8.68 9.28 -13.44
N LEU A 334 -8.05 8.12 -13.38
CA LEU A 334 -8.50 6.99 -12.59
C LEU A 334 -7.47 6.73 -11.50
N ALA A 335 -7.91 6.70 -10.25
CA ALA A 335 -7.08 6.33 -9.11
C ALA A 335 -7.47 4.94 -8.62
N ALA A 336 -6.49 4.04 -8.52
CA ALA A 336 -6.68 2.66 -8.14
C ALA A 336 -5.73 2.30 -6.99
N LEU A 337 -6.29 2.09 -5.80
CA LEU A 337 -5.58 1.73 -4.58
C LEU A 337 -5.67 0.24 -4.35
N MET A 338 -4.53 -0.44 -4.34
CA MET A 338 -4.40 -1.89 -4.15
C MET A 338 -3.65 -2.21 -2.86
N GLN A 339 -4.20 -3.09 -2.01
CA GLN A 339 -3.46 -3.67 -0.88
C GLN A 339 -2.66 -4.89 -1.33
N LYS A 340 -1.42 -5.04 -0.81
CA LYS A 340 -0.45 -6.03 -1.29
C LYS A 340 -0.42 -7.28 -0.42
N ASP A 341 -0.19 -8.42 -1.06
CA ASP A 341 0.15 -9.72 -0.45
C ASP A 341 -0.82 -10.28 0.60
N ARG A 342 -2.04 -9.70 0.73
CA ARG A 342 -3.01 -10.12 1.76
C ARG A 342 -3.48 -11.57 1.59
N ARG A 343 -3.62 -12.04 0.35
CA ARG A 343 -4.01 -13.43 0.08
C ARG A 343 -2.97 -14.43 0.58
N LYS A 344 -1.69 -14.12 0.46
CA LYS A 344 -0.59 -14.94 0.99
C LYS A 344 -0.62 -15.07 2.52
N LEU A 345 -1.16 -14.05 3.19
CA LEU A 345 -1.29 -14.01 4.65
C LEU A 345 -2.56 -14.69 5.17
N LYS A 346 -3.47 -15.13 4.27
CA LYS A 346 -4.72 -15.81 4.64
C LYS A 346 -4.48 -17.04 5.51
N ARG A 347 -3.43 -17.80 5.24
CA ARG A 347 -3.03 -18.96 6.05
C ARG A 347 -2.65 -18.62 7.50
N PHE A 348 -2.36 -17.35 7.79
CA PHE A 348 -2.08 -16.82 9.13
C PHE A 348 -3.30 -16.10 9.74
N GLY A 349 -4.48 -16.27 9.14
CA GLY A 349 -5.72 -15.66 9.61
C GLY A 349 -5.93 -14.22 9.16
N ALA A 350 -5.07 -13.65 8.32
CA ALA A 350 -5.24 -12.29 7.82
C ALA A 350 -6.31 -12.23 6.72
N ASN A 351 -7.21 -11.26 6.84
CA ASN A 351 -8.23 -10.94 5.83
C ASN A 351 -7.83 -9.69 5.03
N MET A 352 -8.54 -9.43 3.93
CA MET A 352 -8.46 -8.14 3.25
C MET A 352 -8.86 -7.03 4.22
N LEU A 353 -8.08 -5.94 4.26
CA LEU A 353 -8.44 -4.74 5.01
C LEU A 353 -9.48 -3.94 4.25
N THR A 354 -10.30 -3.22 4.97
CA THR A 354 -11.21 -2.23 4.40
C THR A 354 -10.40 -1.00 4.04
N ILE A 355 -10.23 -0.72 2.74
CA ILE A 355 -9.39 0.36 2.21
C ILE A 355 -10.18 1.37 1.39
N GLY A 356 -9.65 2.57 1.25
CA GLY A 356 -10.19 3.64 0.45
C GLY A 356 -9.23 4.82 0.40
N TYR A 357 -9.62 5.89 -0.28
CA TYR A 357 -8.82 7.11 -0.37
C TYR A 357 -9.69 8.36 -0.44
N ALA A 358 -9.12 9.49 -0.09
CA ALA A 358 -9.74 10.81 -0.20
C ALA A 358 -8.83 11.76 -0.98
N ILE A 359 -9.43 12.70 -1.72
CA ILE A 359 -8.74 13.70 -2.54
C ILE A 359 -9.11 15.07 -2.03
N TYR A 360 -8.11 15.87 -1.74
CA TYR A 360 -8.25 17.24 -1.25
C TYR A 360 -7.57 18.20 -2.23
N GLN A 361 -8.03 19.43 -2.27
CA GLN A 361 -7.31 20.50 -2.95
C GLN A 361 -6.01 20.78 -2.19
N CYS A 362 -4.87 20.81 -2.92
CA CYS A 362 -3.59 21.17 -2.30
C CYS A 362 -3.57 22.67 -1.98
N PRO A 363 -3.22 23.09 -0.77
CA PRO A 363 -2.87 24.48 -0.52
C PRO A 363 -1.53 24.82 -1.21
N ASP A 364 -1.22 26.11 -1.36
CA ASP A 364 -0.04 26.63 -2.08
C ASP A 364 1.32 26.19 -1.50
N LYS A 365 1.34 25.39 -0.44
CA LYS A 365 2.56 24.88 0.19
C LYS A 365 2.73 23.38 -0.07
N ASP A 366 3.91 23.03 -0.56
CA ASP A 366 4.32 21.63 -0.79
C ASP A 366 4.76 20.93 0.52
N GLU A 367 3.90 20.92 1.50
CA GLU A 367 4.16 20.31 2.80
C GLU A 367 3.11 19.26 3.15
N HIS A 368 3.51 18.27 3.94
CA HIS A 368 2.59 17.32 4.54
C HIS A 368 1.51 18.04 5.35
N LEU A 369 0.24 17.82 5.00
CA LEU A 369 -0.89 18.52 5.61
C LEU A 369 -1.14 18.04 7.04
N SER A 370 -1.34 18.99 7.93
CA SER A 370 -1.53 18.75 9.36
C SER A 370 -2.97 18.32 9.71
N ARG A 371 -3.15 17.86 10.95
CA ARG A 371 -4.46 17.55 11.53
C ARG A 371 -5.47 18.69 11.38
N ASP A 372 -5.03 19.93 11.60
CA ASP A 372 -5.92 21.08 11.55
C ASP A 372 -6.43 21.36 10.12
N PHE A 373 -5.63 21.08 9.10
CA PHE A 373 -6.12 21.16 7.73
C PHE A 373 -7.35 20.26 7.53
N PHE A 374 -7.26 18.98 7.88
CA PHE A 374 -8.36 18.01 7.69
C PHE A 374 -9.56 18.27 8.60
N ARG A 375 -9.37 18.95 9.72
CA ARG A 375 -10.47 19.38 10.59
C ARG A 375 -11.36 20.41 9.92
N TYR A 376 -10.76 21.33 9.17
CA TYR A 376 -11.48 22.47 8.58
C TYR A 376 -11.77 22.34 7.08
N HIS A 377 -11.21 21.35 6.39
CA HIS A 377 -11.42 21.14 4.97
C HIS A 377 -12.11 19.80 4.69
N ALA A 378 -13.11 19.83 3.81
CA ALA A 378 -13.75 18.64 3.30
C ALA A 378 -12.96 18.07 2.11
N SER A 379 -13.04 16.76 1.90
CA SER A 379 -12.51 16.15 0.67
C SER A 379 -13.31 16.64 -0.54
N LEU A 380 -12.61 16.95 -1.63
CA LEU A 380 -13.21 17.31 -2.90
C LEU A 380 -13.80 16.08 -3.61
N ALA A 381 -13.08 14.98 -3.55
CA ALA A 381 -13.48 13.70 -4.08
C ALA A 381 -12.96 12.57 -3.18
N ARG A 382 -13.47 11.36 -3.36
CA ARG A 382 -13.07 10.17 -2.59
C ARG A 382 -13.51 8.90 -3.29
N SER A 383 -12.95 7.74 -2.90
CA SER A 383 -13.51 6.44 -3.27
C SER A 383 -14.98 6.35 -2.83
N LYS A 384 -15.83 5.72 -3.62
CA LYS A 384 -17.29 5.60 -3.33
C LYS A 384 -17.54 5.01 -1.95
N THR A 385 -16.82 3.94 -1.62
CA THR A 385 -16.92 3.22 -0.36
C THR A 385 -15.53 2.83 0.12
N PHE A 386 -15.41 2.65 1.43
CA PHE A 386 -14.34 1.86 2.02
C PHE A 386 -14.79 0.40 2.02
N ILE A 387 -14.02 -0.49 1.40
CA ILE A 387 -14.41 -1.89 1.21
C ILE A 387 -13.20 -2.82 1.33
N ASN A 388 -13.45 -4.04 1.76
CA ASN A 388 -12.43 -5.08 1.95
C ASN A 388 -12.15 -5.85 0.65
N LEU A 389 -11.86 -5.15 -0.41
CA LEU A 389 -11.40 -5.68 -1.69
C LEU A 389 -9.88 -5.49 -1.83
N ARG A 390 -9.28 -6.25 -2.74
CA ARG A 390 -7.86 -6.09 -3.08
C ARG A 390 -7.59 -4.70 -3.66
N GLU A 391 -8.40 -4.23 -4.60
CA GLU A 391 -8.29 -2.92 -5.22
C GLU A 391 -9.58 -2.12 -5.08
N VAL A 392 -9.45 -0.83 -4.83
CA VAL A 392 -10.52 0.16 -4.84
C VAL A 392 -10.15 1.25 -5.83
N SER A 393 -10.90 1.35 -6.91
CA SER A 393 -10.69 2.32 -7.97
C SER A 393 -11.81 3.35 -8.05
N GLY A 394 -11.52 4.47 -8.69
CA GLY A 394 -12.51 5.50 -8.99
C GLY A 394 -12.02 6.39 -10.13
N ARG A 395 -12.96 6.79 -10.98
CA ARG A 395 -12.75 7.72 -12.07
C ARG A 395 -13.21 9.11 -11.66
N PHE A 396 -12.37 10.10 -11.87
CA PHE A 396 -12.60 11.48 -11.47
C PHE A 396 -12.32 12.41 -12.65
N ARG A 397 -13.05 13.52 -12.68
CA ARG A 397 -12.74 14.67 -13.53
C ARG A 397 -12.64 15.90 -12.66
N LEU A 398 -11.46 16.48 -12.58
CA LEU A 398 -11.20 17.65 -11.76
C LEU A 398 -10.63 18.81 -12.61
N PRO A 399 -10.83 20.07 -12.20
CA PRO A 399 -10.18 21.22 -12.81
C PRO A 399 -8.65 21.08 -12.78
N LEU A 400 -7.95 21.90 -13.58
CA LEU A 400 -6.49 22.02 -13.47
C LEU A 400 -6.10 22.54 -12.09
N GLY A 401 -5.05 22.02 -11.52
CA GLY A 401 -4.55 22.40 -10.21
C GLY A 401 -3.82 21.28 -9.48
N ASP A 402 -3.44 21.57 -8.26
CA ASP A 402 -2.75 20.66 -7.37
C ASP A 402 -3.71 20.03 -6.36
N TYR A 403 -3.59 18.74 -6.19
CA TYR A 403 -4.43 17.92 -5.31
C TYR A 403 -3.57 17.04 -4.42
N ILE A 404 -4.13 16.60 -3.30
CA ILE A 404 -3.50 15.61 -2.43
C ILE A 404 -4.43 14.41 -2.30
N LEU A 405 -3.91 13.24 -2.66
CA LEU A 405 -4.56 11.96 -2.55
C LEU A 405 -4.03 11.23 -1.31
N ILE A 406 -4.94 10.75 -0.45
CA ILE A 406 -4.62 10.12 0.82
C ILE A 406 -5.19 8.71 0.83
N PRO A 407 -4.35 7.70 0.53
CA PRO A 407 -4.72 6.30 0.70
C PRO A 407 -4.79 5.94 2.18
N SER A 408 -5.83 5.24 2.60
CA SER A 408 -6.00 4.85 4.00
C SER A 408 -6.75 3.53 4.17
N THR A 409 -6.54 2.88 5.30
CA THR A 409 -7.45 1.85 5.82
C THR A 409 -8.65 2.50 6.47
N PHE A 410 -9.75 1.77 6.69
CA PHE A 410 -10.91 2.31 7.39
C PHE A 410 -10.61 2.55 8.87
N GLU A 411 -10.13 1.52 9.57
CA GLU A 411 -9.71 1.61 10.97
C GLU A 411 -8.23 2.05 11.07
N PRO A 412 -7.85 2.85 12.05
CA PRO A 412 -6.44 3.16 12.31
C PRO A 412 -5.69 1.92 12.80
N HIS A 413 -4.36 1.99 12.78
CA HIS A 413 -3.44 0.95 13.27
C HIS A 413 -3.49 -0.38 12.49
N GLN A 414 -4.10 -0.40 11.31
CA GLN A 414 -4.11 -1.57 10.42
C GLN A 414 -2.88 -1.52 9.51
N GLU A 415 -2.08 -2.58 9.54
CA GLU A 415 -0.81 -2.65 8.81
C GLU A 415 -0.96 -3.40 7.49
N ALA A 416 -0.51 -2.80 6.42
CA ALA A 416 -0.35 -3.42 5.11
C ALA A 416 0.51 -2.57 4.18
N ASP A 417 1.14 -3.19 3.20
CA ASP A 417 1.70 -2.50 2.05
C ASP A 417 0.62 -2.24 1.01
N PHE A 418 0.74 -1.11 0.29
CA PHE A 418 -0.17 -0.76 -0.79
C PHE A 418 0.56 -0.33 -2.06
N CYS A 419 -0.16 -0.39 -3.16
CA CYS A 419 0.20 0.18 -4.44
C CYS A 419 -0.92 1.10 -4.90
N LEU A 420 -0.61 2.37 -5.16
CA LEU A 420 -1.55 3.33 -5.74
C LEU A 420 -1.14 3.57 -7.19
N ARG A 421 -2.05 3.28 -8.12
CA ARG A 421 -1.90 3.54 -9.55
C ARG A 421 -2.78 4.72 -9.94
N ILE A 422 -2.22 5.68 -10.65
CA ILE A 422 -2.95 6.83 -11.20
C ILE A 422 -2.81 6.79 -12.71
N PHE A 423 -3.93 6.68 -13.39
CA PHE A 423 -4.02 6.65 -14.84
C PHE A 423 -4.65 7.95 -15.31
N SER A 424 -4.06 8.62 -16.29
CA SER A 424 -4.56 9.87 -16.86
C SER A 424 -4.38 9.91 -18.37
N GLU A 425 -5.28 10.59 -19.08
CA GLU A 425 -5.17 10.78 -20.54
C GLU A 425 -4.08 11.79 -20.92
N LYS A 426 -3.72 12.66 -19.97
CA LYS A 426 -2.70 13.70 -20.13
C LYS A 426 -1.62 13.52 -19.07
N THR A 427 -0.44 14.06 -19.35
CA THR A 427 0.69 13.99 -18.41
C THR A 427 0.31 14.59 -17.06
N THR A 428 0.46 13.80 -16.01
CA THR A 428 0.27 14.22 -14.63
C THR A 428 1.58 14.09 -13.86
N VAL A 429 1.84 15.06 -13.00
CA VAL A 429 3.00 15.01 -12.10
C VAL A 429 2.52 14.57 -10.73
N THR A 430 3.15 13.53 -10.21
CA THR A 430 2.85 13.04 -8.86
C THR A 430 4.09 13.00 -8.01
N ARG A 431 3.95 13.33 -6.73
CA ARG A 431 5.05 13.35 -5.76
C ARG A 431 4.55 12.92 -4.38
N ASP A 432 5.32 12.09 -3.69
CA ASP A 432 5.11 11.82 -2.28
C ASP A 432 5.58 13.03 -1.45
N LEU A 433 4.70 13.58 -0.61
CA LEU A 433 5.03 14.72 0.25
C LEU A 433 5.91 14.32 1.45
N ASP A 434 6.00 13.02 1.74
CA ASP A 434 6.83 12.50 2.83
C ASP A 434 8.28 12.19 2.43
N GLU A 435 8.66 12.35 1.16
CA GLU A 435 10.04 12.11 0.70
C GLU A 435 11.01 13.25 1.08
N ASN A 436 10.53 14.45 1.32
CA ASN A 436 11.38 15.58 1.63
C ASN A 436 11.78 15.58 3.12
N ILE A 437 13.07 15.41 3.38
CA ILE A 437 13.66 15.60 4.70
C ILE A 437 14.18 17.03 4.76
N GLY A 438 13.70 17.81 5.72
CA GLY A 438 14.16 19.16 6.01
C GLY A 438 14.73 19.25 7.42
N ILE A 439 15.87 19.89 7.57
CA ILE A 439 16.48 20.16 8.88
C ILE A 439 16.69 21.66 8.96
N ASP A 440 15.93 22.31 9.83
CA ASP A 440 15.97 23.74 10.10
C ASP A 440 16.30 23.95 11.58
N LEU A 441 17.56 23.77 11.91
CA LEU A 441 18.06 24.00 13.27
C LEU A 441 18.47 25.45 13.43
N PRO A 442 18.16 26.10 14.58
CA PRO A 442 18.64 27.43 14.86
C PRO A 442 20.18 27.46 14.83
N GLU A 443 20.74 28.51 14.22
CA GLU A 443 22.20 28.70 14.25
C GLU A 443 22.69 28.67 15.70
N PRO A 444 23.80 27.98 15.98
CA PRO A 444 24.39 28.00 17.32
C PRO A 444 24.68 29.45 17.70
N PRO A 445 24.38 29.85 18.95
CA PRO A 445 24.61 31.21 19.42
C PRO A 445 26.08 31.58 19.20
N LYS A 446 26.31 32.67 18.47
CA LYS A 446 27.70 33.19 18.27
C LYS A 446 28.24 33.62 19.62
N PRO A 447 29.51 33.36 19.93
CA PRO A 447 30.11 33.85 21.17
C PRO A 447 29.95 35.36 21.23
N THR A 448 29.18 35.82 22.20
CA THR A 448 28.95 37.25 22.46
C THR A 448 30.27 37.82 23.02
N PRO A 449 30.74 39.00 22.56
CA PRO A 449 31.81 39.69 23.24
C PRO A 449 31.44 39.89 24.71
N GLN A 450 32.39 39.73 25.61
CA GLN A 450 32.23 39.91 27.06
C GLN A 450 31.54 41.24 27.39
N GLU A 451 30.22 41.23 27.50
CA GLU A 451 29.47 42.23 28.23
C GLU A 451 29.47 41.81 29.71
N GLU A 452 29.33 42.76 30.62
CA GLU A 452 29.34 42.53 32.06
C GLU A 452 28.32 41.42 32.41
N GLU A 453 28.79 40.37 33.08
CA GLU A 453 27.99 39.21 33.48
C GLU A 453 26.80 39.65 34.31
N THR A 454 25.58 39.26 33.88
CA THR A 454 24.36 39.61 34.59
C THR A 454 24.29 38.86 35.92
N GLU A 455 23.43 39.35 36.85
CA GLU A 455 23.27 38.68 38.16
C GLU A 455 22.69 37.27 38.00
N GLU A 456 21.84 37.03 36.97
CA GLU A 456 21.29 35.71 36.67
C GLU A 456 22.37 34.74 36.16
N GLU A 457 23.29 35.21 35.29
CA GLU A 457 24.42 34.42 34.81
C GLU A 457 25.38 34.06 35.93
N ARG A 458 25.61 34.99 36.88
CA ARG A 458 26.41 34.76 38.05
C ARG A 458 25.82 33.70 38.96
N GLN A 459 24.52 33.73 39.22
CA GLN A 459 23.78 32.73 39.99
C GLN A 459 23.80 31.36 39.28
N PHE A 460 23.69 31.32 37.95
CA PHE A 460 23.75 30.10 37.17
C PHE A 460 25.17 29.50 37.19
N ARG A 461 26.21 30.34 37.11
CA ARG A 461 27.61 29.90 37.25
C ARG A 461 27.93 29.36 38.64
N ASP A 462 27.40 29.97 39.69
CA ASP A 462 27.53 29.46 41.06
C ASP A 462 26.80 28.12 41.26
N LEU A 463 25.68 27.94 40.61
CA LEU A 463 24.97 26.65 40.56
C LEU A 463 25.81 25.60 39.82
N PHE A 464 26.34 25.94 38.65
CA PHE A 464 27.21 25.08 37.88
C PHE A 464 28.47 24.65 38.68
N ARG A 465 29.13 25.56 39.38
CA ARG A 465 30.29 25.27 40.23
C ARG A 465 29.98 24.26 41.36
N ARG A 466 28.76 24.31 41.88
CA ARG A 466 28.32 23.33 42.92
C ARG A 466 28.11 21.93 42.33
N ILE A 467 27.85 21.81 41.06
CA ILE A 467 27.66 20.57 40.33
C ILE A 467 28.99 20.01 39.83
N ALA A 468 29.75 20.82 39.15
CA ALA A 468 31.00 20.49 38.49
C ALA A 468 32.21 20.35 39.45
N GLY A 469 32.07 20.85 40.67
CA GLY A 469 33.21 20.84 41.62
C GLY A 469 34.30 21.83 41.29
N GLU A 470 35.55 21.53 41.71
CA GLU A 470 36.70 22.42 41.53
C GLU A 470 37.27 22.42 40.08
N ASP A 471 37.03 21.35 39.32
CA ASP A 471 37.50 21.22 37.93
C ASP A 471 36.63 21.99 36.93
N MET A 472 35.47 22.47 37.35
CA MET A 472 34.53 23.25 36.50
C MET A 472 34.10 22.51 35.23
N GLU A 473 34.04 21.19 35.28
CA GLU A 473 33.61 20.30 34.20
C GLU A 473 32.55 19.30 34.71
N VAL A 474 31.57 18.96 33.90
CA VAL A 474 30.48 18.03 34.27
C VAL A 474 30.61 16.74 33.48
N SER A 475 30.83 15.64 34.18
CA SER A 475 30.84 14.29 33.62
C SER A 475 29.44 13.77 33.32
N ALA A 476 29.31 12.65 32.60
CA ALA A 476 28.01 12.03 32.31
C ALA A 476 27.25 11.59 33.56
N GLU A 477 27.95 11.10 34.57
CA GLU A 477 27.41 10.66 35.86
C GLU A 477 26.89 11.84 36.68
N GLU A 478 27.62 12.95 36.70
CA GLU A 478 27.20 14.20 37.37
C GLU A 478 26.02 14.82 36.65
N LEU A 479 26.04 14.84 35.30
CA LEU A 479 24.94 15.30 34.47
C LEU A 479 23.66 14.49 34.75
N GLU A 480 23.78 13.15 34.78
CA GLU A 480 22.66 12.27 35.12
C GLU A 480 22.05 12.60 36.49
N TYR A 481 22.91 12.76 37.51
CA TYR A 481 22.48 13.08 38.87
C TYR A 481 21.69 14.42 38.91
N VAL A 482 22.24 15.46 38.30
CA VAL A 482 21.67 16.80 38.33
C VAL A 482 20.39 16.91 37.54
N LEU A 483 20.39 16.40 36.30
CA LEU A 483 19.19 16.46 35.46
C LEU A 483 18.03 15.69 36.12
N ASN A 484 18.28 14.51 36.68
CA ASN A 484 17.26 13.78 37.39
C ASN A 484 16.74 14.53 38.63
N ALA A 485 17.63 15.16 39.40
CA ALA A 485 17.24 15.94 40.56
C ALA A 485 16.39 17.19 40.22
N VAL A 486 16.62 17.78 39.05
CA VAL A 486 15.86 18.95 38.57
C VAL A 486 14.53 18.52 37.93
N LEU A 487 14.58 17.58 37.02
CA LEU A 487 13.41 17.17 36.22
C LEU A 487 12.34 16.45 37.06
N GLN A 488 12.75 15.69 38.09
CA GLN A 488 11.81 15.05 39.03
C GLN A 488 11.00 16.05 39.85
N LYS A 489 11.45 17.32 39.96
CA LYS A 489 10.67 18.36 40.63
C LYS A 489 9.52 18.90 39.75
N SER A 490 9.56 18.65 38.45
CA SER A 490 8.51 19.02 37.53
C SER A 490 7.31 18.09 37.71
N LYS A 491 6.18 18.65 38.15
CA LYS A 491 4.93 17.89 38.30
C LYS A 491 4.26 17.56 36.96
N SER A 492 4.71 18.18 35.89
CA SER A 492 4.12 18.09 34.55
C SER A 492 4.75 16.97 33.72
N LEU A 493 5.97 16.53 34.06
CA LEU A 493 6.66 15.45 33.36
C LEU A 493 6.47 14.11 34.11
N LYS A 494 5.94 13.14 33.40
CA LYS A 494 5.84 11.76 33.90
C LYS A 494 6.94 10.93 33.24
N PHE A 495 8.14 10.95 33.77
CA PHE A 495 9.21 10.06 33.33
C PHE A 495 9.87 9.39 34.53
N LYS A 496 10.48 8.25 34.30
CA LYS A 496 11.09 7.48 35.39
C LYS A 496 12.43 8.08 35.80
N ARG A 497 13.33 8.23 34.85
CA ARG A 497 14.69 8.72 35.06
C ARG A 497 15.36 8.91 33.72
N LEU A 498 16.17 9.98 33.55
CA LEU A 498 17.12 10.07 32.46
C LEU A 498 18.20 9.00 32.63
N SER A 499 18.52 8.32 31.53
CA SER A 499 19.52 7.27 31.52
C SER A 499 20.94 7.86 31.39
N LEU A 500 21.93 7.13 31.89
CA LEU A 500 23.34 7.48 31.70
C LEU A 500 23.69 7.52 30.19
N LEU A 501 23.05 6.68 29.39
CA LEU A 501 23.23 6.68 27.94
C LEU A 501 22.78 8.00 27.31
N SER A 502 21.62 8.52 27.72
CA SER A 502 21.14 9.82 27.27
C SER A 502 22.10 10.95 27.64
N CYS A 503 22.64 10.91 28.86
CA CYS A 503 23.64 11.90 29.29
C CYS A 503 24.96 11.81 28.50
N ARG A 504 25.42 10.60 28.17
CA ARG A 504 26.59 10.42 27.28
C ARG A 504 26.33 10.95 25.87
N ASN A 505 25.14 10.72 25.31
CA ASN A 505 24.76 11.25 24.02
C ASN A 505 24.67 12.79 24.04
N ILE A 506 24.20 13.38 25.15
CA ILE A 506 24.20 14.84 25.35
C ILE A 506 25.63 15.39 25.34
N ILE A 507 26.53 14.77 26.08
CA ILE A 507 27.92 15.17 26.09
C ILE A 507 28.51 15.06 24.68
N SER A 508 28.31 13.93 23.99
CA SER A 508 28.78 13.77 22.60
C SER A 508 28.27 14.85 21.66
N LEU A 509 27.06 15.39 21.88
CA LEU A 509 26.51 16.50 21.09
C LEU A 509 27.13 17.85 21.44
N MET A 510 27.41 18.10 22.71
CA MET A 510 27.74 19.43 23.25
C MET A 510 29.24 19.66 23.51
N ASP A 511 29.99 18.58 23.72
CA ASP A 511 31.46 18.63 23.95
C ASP A 511 32.20 19.06 22.69
N THR A 512 32.54 20.31 22.63
CA THR A 512 33.32 20.92 21.53
C THR A 512 34.81 20.87 21.79
N SER A 513 35.23 20.72 23.06
CA SER A 513 36.61 20.61 23.48
C SER A 513 37.21 19.22 23.26
N GLY A 514 36.35 18.18 23.18
CA GLY A 514 36.73 16.77 22.98
C GLY A 514 37.25 16.09 24.22
N ASN A 515 37.01 16.64 25.42
CA ASN A 515 37.50 16.10 26.68
C ASN A 515 36.54 15.08 27.34
N GLY A 516 35.35 14.84 26.75
CA GLY A 516 34.36 13.91 27.26
C GLY A 516 33.53 14.42 28.45
N LYS A 517 33.57 15.73 28.72
CA LYS A 517 32.83 16.41 29.76
C LYS A 517 32.21 17.70 29.22
N LEU A 518 31.37 18.37 29.99
CA LEU A 518 30.77 19.66 29.63
C LEU A 518 31.42 20.79 30.46
N GLU A 519 32.00 21.75 29.76
CA GLU A 519 32.43 23.01 30.35
C GLU A 519 31.21 23.94 30.58
N PHE A 520 31.41 25.04 31.30
CA PHE A 520 30.34 25.95 31.70
C PHE A 520 29.53 26.48 30.48
N GLU A 521 30.17 26.92 29.43
CA GLU A 521 29.49 27.46 28.24
C GLU A 521 28.72 26.37 27.48
N GLU A 522 29.29 25.18 27.37
CA GLU A 522 28.64 24.00 26.74
C GLU A 522 27.42 23.56 27.52
N PHE A 523 27.54 23.53 28.87
CA PHE A 523 26.42 23.24 29.75
C PHE A 523 25.30 24.30 29.66
N ARG A 524 25.66 25.58 29.58
CA ARG A 524 24.70 26.69 29.43
C ARG A 524 23.89 26.55 28.14
N ILE A 525 24.55 26.33 27.02
CA ILE A 525 23.90 26.13 25.73
C ILE A 525 22.99 24.90 25.76
N PHE A 526 23.46 23.81 26.35
CA PHE A 526 22.63 22.62 26.52
C PHE A 526 21.43 22.87 27.42
N TRP A 527 21.58 23.60 28.50
CA TRP A 527 20.48 23.92 29.43
C TRP A 527 19.35 24.68 28.76
N ASP A 528 19.65 25.62 27.91
CA ASP A 528 18.66 26.38 27.15
C ASP A 528 17.97 25.51 26.09
N LYS A 529 18.71 24.63 25.45
CA LYS A 529 18.12 23.61 24.55
C LYS A 529 17.19 22.66 25.30
N LEU A 530 17.61 22.17 26.45
CA LEU A 530 16.80 21.28 27.27
C LEU A 530 15.47 21.91 27.68
N LYS A 531 15.48 23.18 28.08
CA LYS A 531 14.26 23.93 28.37
C LYS A 531 13.33 23.99 27.16
N HIS A 532 13.87 24.36 26.02
CA HIS A 532 13.12 24.44 24.77
C HIS A 532 12.50 23.08 24.39
N TRP A 533 13.26 22.00 24.44
CA TRP A 533 12.79 20.66 24.12
C TRP A 533 11.76 20.15 25.15
N MET A 534 11.91 20.51 26.41
CA MET A 534 10.93 20.21 27.45
C MET A 534 9.60 20.98 27.23
N ASP A 535 9.67 22.23 26.84
CA ASP A 535 8.49 23.03 26.51
C ASP A 535 7.75 22.47 25.29
N LEU A 536 8.47 22.03 24.26
CA LEU A 536 7.90 21.32 23.12
C LEU A 536 7.24 20.01 23.53
N PHE A 537 7.91 19.20 24.37
CA PHE A 537 7.32 17.96 24.88
C PHE A 537 6.00 18.21 25.57
N LEU A 538 5.95 19.17 26.50
CA LEU A 538 4.74 19.53 27.24
C LEU A 538 3.65 20.17 26.36
N GLN A 539 4.03 20.88 25.31
CA GLN A 539 3.10 21.47 24.36
C GLN A 539 2.41 20.41 23.49
N PHE A 540 3.14 19.37 23.08
CA PHE A 540 2.66 18.35 22.17
C PHE A 540 2.15 17.08 22.87
N ASP A 541 2.34 16.91 24.17
CA ASP A 541 1.61 15.97 25.03
C ASP A 541 0.16 16.50 25.24
N VAL A 542 -0.65 16.34 24.19
CA VAL A 542 -1.99 16.95 24.11
C VAL A 542 -2.97 16.36 25.13
N ASP A 543 -2.85 15.06 25.38
CA ASP A 543 -3.71 14.34 26.33
C ASP A 543 -3.21 14.43 27.78
N LYS A 544 -2.07 15.08 28.00
CA LYS A 544 -1.40 15.24 29.31
C LYS A 544 -1.12 13.90 29.98
N SER A 545 -0.81 12.89 29.18
CA SER A 545 -0.44 11.57 29.66
C SER A 545 0.91 11.58 30.36
N GLY A 546 1.76 12.55 30.07
CA GLY A 546 3.16 12.66 30.50
C GLY A 546 4.09 11.78 29.68
N THR A 547 3.57 11.20 28.60
CA THR A 547 4.29 10.48 27.55
C THR A 547 3.87 11.07 26.21
N MET A 548 4.65 10.87 25.16
CA MET A 548 4.35 11.32 23.80
C MET A 548 3.99 10.13 22.94
N SER A 549 2.82 10.15 22.33
CA SER A 549 2.45 9.15 21.33
C SER A 549 3.30 9.30 20.07
N SER A 550 3.46 8.23 19.33
CA SER A 550 4.18 8.25 18.05
C SER A 550 3.59 9.24 17.05
N TYR A 551 2.30 9.57 17.15
CA TYR A 551 1.64 10.57 16.31
C TYR A 551 1.96 12.00 16.74
N GLU A 552 2.01 12.27 18.05
CA GLU A 552 2.41 13.58 18.60
C GLU A 552 3.89 13.86 18.32
N LEU A 553 4.72 12.81 18.33
CA LEU A 553 6.15 12.88 18.06
C LEU A 553 6.45 13.54 16.71
N ARG A 554 5.72 13.20 15.65
CA ARG A 554 5.92 13.79 14.31
C ARG A 554 5.83 15.32 14.36
N THR A 555 4.82 15.84 15.06
CA THR A 555 4.58 17.27 15.18
C THR A 555 5.60 17.94 16.09
N ALA A 556 5.99 17.27 17.17
CA ALA A 556 7.02 17.75 18.10
C ALA A 556 8.40 17.82 17.42
N LEU A 557 8.78 16.81 16.63
CA LEU A 557 10.03 16.83 15.87
C LEU A 557 10.05 17.93 14.81
N LYS A 558 8.93 18.17 14.11
CA LYS A 558 8.82 19.29 13.17
C LYS A 558 9.00 20.64 13.87
N ALA A 559 8.39 20.82 15.04
CA ALA A 559 8.55 22.04 15.86
C ALA A 559 9.98 22.19 16.40
N ALA A 560 10.69 21.10 16.64
CA ALA A 560 12.10 21.09 17.03
C ALA A 560 13.07 21.33 15.84
N GLY A 561 12.54 21.50 14.61
CA GLY A 561 13.33 21.76 13.40
C GLY A 561 13.65 20.52 12.54
N PHE A 562 13.05 19.37 12.82
CA PHE A 562 13.27 18.13 12.08
C PHE A 562 12.02 17.73 11.29
N GLN A 563 12.00 18.03 10.00
CA GLN A 563 10.99 17.51 9.09
C GLN A 563 11.48 16.17 8.54
N LEU A 564 10.87 15.07 9.01
CA LEU A 564 11.29 13.71 8.69
C LEU A 564 10.23 13.01 7.83
N GLY A 565 10.70 12.20 6.88
CA GLY A 565 9.83 11.31 6.08
C GLY A 565 9.26 10.16 6.91
N GLY A 566 8.15 9.58 6.45
CA GLY A 566 7.43 8.50 7.14
C GLY A 566 8.32 7.31 7.50
N HIS A 567 9.29 6.95 6.64
CA HIS A 567 10.24 5.87 6.90
C HIS A 567 11.16 6.14 8.11
N LEU A 568 11.71 7.35 8.22
CA LEU A 568 12.56 7.71 9.37
C LEU A 568 11.75 7.77 10.67
N LEU A 569 10.53 8.32 10.61
CA LEU A 569 9.63 8.30 11.76
C LEU A 569 9.32 6.88 12.24
N GLN A 570 9.08 5.96 11.31
CA GLN A 570 8.91 4.54 11.64
C GLN A 570 10.13 3.96 12.37
N LEU A 571 11.34 4.23 11.89
CA LEU A 571 12.56 3.77 12.54
C LEU A 571 12.72 4.36 13.95
N ILE A 572 12.35 5.63 14.14
CA ILE A 572 12.38 6.29 15.45
C ILE A 572 11.38 5.62 16.40
N VAL A 573 10.15 5.41 15.97
CA VAL A 573 9.12 4.73 16.77
C VAL A 573 9.58 3.33 17.16
N LEU A 574 10.11 2.54 16.21
CA LEU A 574 10.63 1.19 16.48
C LEU A 574 11.81 1.19 17.49
N ARG A 575 12.57 2.26 17.55
CA ARG A 575 13.77 2.35 18.40
C ARG A 575 13.45 2.84 19.81
N TYR A 576 12.55 3.80 19.96
CA TYR A 576 12.36 4.59 21.17
C TYR A 576 11.00 4.38 21.83
N ALA A 577 9.96 3.99 21.08
CA ALA A 577 8.64 3.80 21.67
C ALA A 577 8.54 2.45 22.40
N ASP A 578 7.72 2.43 23.45
CA ASP A 578 7.34 1.22 24.16
C ASP A 578 6.32 0.37 23.34
N GLU A 579 5.87 -0.76 23.91
CA GLU A 579 4.87 -1.64 23.28
C GLU A 579 3.52 -0.97 23.02
N SER A 580 3.23 0.12 23.75
CA SER A 580 2.02 0.95 23.61
C SER A 580 2.20 2.10 22.61
N LEU A 581 3.35 2.17 21.94
CA LEU A 581 3.75 3.24 21.02
C LEU A 581 3.85 4.61 21.70
N GLN A 582 4.27 4.63 22.96
CA GLN A 582 4.49 5.83 23.74
C GLN A 582 5.98 6.02 24.00
N LEU A 583 6.42 7.28 23.97
CA LEU A 583 7.77 7.71 24.33
C LEU A 583 7.69 8.50 25.64
N ASP A 584 8.53 8.16 26.60
CA ASP A 584 8.72 9.02 27.76
C ASP A 584 9.68 10.18 27.43
N PHE A 585 9.93 11.06 28.41
CA PHE A 585 10.78 12.22 28.15
C PHE A 585 12.26 11.84 27.91
N ASP A 586 12.77 10.74 28.48
CA ASP A 586 14.13 10.25 28.23
C ASP A 586 14.29 9.79 26.78
N ASP A 587 13.32 9.01 26.28
CA ASP A 587 13.28 8.52 24.89
C ASP A 587 13.20 9.67 23.88
N TYR A 588 12.32 10.64 24.14
CA TYR A 588 12.16 11.84 23.31
C TYR A 588 13.44 12.67 23.26
N LEU A 589 14.05 12.95 24.42
CA LEU A 589 15.29 13.70 24.54
C LEU A 589 16.44 13.00 23.80
N ASN A 590 16.56 11.69 24.00
CA ASN A 590 17.59 10.87 23.34
C ASN A 590 17.41 10.85 21.82
N CYS A 591 16.17 10.81 21.33
CA CYS A 591 15.85 10.92 19.91
C CYS A 591 16.33 12.27 19.35
N LEU A 592 16.02 13.40 19.99
CA LEU A 592 16.41 14.73 19.54
C LEU A 592 17.92 14.92 19.52
N VAL A 593 18.60 14.50 20.59
CA VAL A 593 20.07 14.59 20.69
C VAL A 593 20.75 13.85 19.53
N ARG A 594 20.25 12.64 19.21
CA ARG A 594 20.82 11.85 18.11
C ARG A 594 20.53 12.45 16.74
N LEU A 595 19.31 12.97 16.52
CA LEU A 595 18.96 13.63 15.27
C LEU A 595 19.83 14.88 15.04
N GLU A 596 20.02 15.69 16.08
CA GLU A 596 20.86 16.90 15.98
C GLU A 596 22.32 16.52 15.75
N ASN A 597 22.84 15.52 16.45
CA ASN A 597 24.21 15.05 16.26
C ASN A 597 24.42 14.53 14.82
N ALA A 598 23.51 13.70 14.33
CA ALA A 598 23.57 13.20 12.96
C ALA A 598 23.53 14.35 11.92
N SER A 599 22.69 15.35 12.16
CA SER A 599 22.61 16.53 11.30
C SER A 599 23.90 17.35 11.28
N ARG A 600 24.48 17.64 12.44
CA ARG A 600 25.75 18.39 12.56
C ARG A 600 26.90 17.65 11.88
N VAL A 601 26.99 16.35 12.10
CA VAL A 601 28.03 15.53 11.46
C VAL A 601 27.84 15.52 9.94
N PHE A 602 26.62 15.36 9.45
CA PHE A 602 26.33 15.43 8.02
C PHE A 602 26.74 16.79 7.43
N GLN A 603 26.36 17.89 8.08
CA GLN A 603 26.72 19.25 7.65
C GLN A 603 28.24 19.48 7.64
N SER A 604 28.95 18.95 8.64
CA SER A 604 30.42 19.08 8.72
C SER A 604 31.18 18.30 7.63
N LEU A 605 30.61 17.17 7.19
CA LEU A 605 31.20 16.30 6.16
C LEU A 605 30.69 16.63 4.75
N SER A 606 29.58 17.37 4.63
CA SER A 606 29.03 17.76 3.33
C SER A 606 29.82 18.86 2.67
N VAL A 607 30.33 18.60 1.47
CA VAL A 607 31.04 19.59 0.67
C VAL A 607 30.06 20.39 -0.19
N LYS A 608 29.89 21.69 0.10
CA LYS A 608 29.09 22.63 -0.70
C LYS A 608 27.62 22.23 -0.92
N ASN A 609 26.84 22.09 0.16
CA ASN A 609 25.39 21.85 0.09
C ASN A 609 24.98 20.70 -0.85
N LYS A 610 25.70 19.60 -0.82
CA LYS A 610 25.29 18.38 -1.52
C LYS A 610 24.47 17.51 -0.57
N ASP A 611 23.43 16.88 -1.09
CA ASP A 611 22.51 16.00 -0.34
C ASP A 611 23.12 14.61 -0.04
N PHE A 612 24.43 14.43 -0.22
CA PHE A 612 25.15 13.18 0.02
C PHE A 612 26.57 13.40 0.51
N ILE A 613 27.08 12.45 1.28
CA ILE A 613 28.47 12.34 1.73
C ILE A 613 29.05 11.00 1.28
N HIS A 614 30.36 10.97 1.00
CA HIS A 614 31.08 9.73 0.70
C HIS A 614 31.88 9.31 1.93
N LEU A 615 31.69 8.10 2.40
CA LEU A 615 32.38 7.53 3.55
C LEU A 615 33.01 6.19 3.18
N ASN A 616 34.24 5.94 3.63
CA ASN A 616 34.79 4.59 3.65
C ASN A 616 34.21 3.79 4.84
N ILE A 617 34.48 2.49 4.89
CA ILE A 617 33.90 1.61 5.91
C ILE A 617 34.30 1.99 7.34
N ASN A 618 35.52 2.46 7.54
CA ASN A 618 36.01 2.86 8.86
C ASN A 618 35.32 4.15 9.31
N GLU A 619 35.21 5.14 8.43
CA GLU A 619 34.49 6.39 8.68
C GLU A 619 33.02 6.12 8.98
N PHE A 620 32.37 5.23 8.21
CA PHE A 620 30.97 4.84 8.46
C PHE A 620 30.81 4.17 9.83
N ILE A 621 31.70 3.23 10.19
CA ILE A 621 31.65 2.58 11.50
C ILE A 621 31.90 3.62 12.62
N SER A 622 32.90 4.48 12.46
CA SER A 622 33.17 5.53 13.43
C SER A 622 31.99 6.45 13.64
N LEU A 623 31.33 6.85 12.55
CA LEU A 623 30.13 7.68 12.59
C LEU A 623 28.98 6.97 13.34
N THR A 624 28.69 5.71 13.01
CA THR A 624 27.60 4.96 13.62
C THR A 624 27.82 4.62 15.09
N MET A 625 29.09 4.60 15.54
CA MET A 625 29.44 4.39 16.95
C MET A 625 29.36 5.68 17.77
N ASN A 626 29.47 6.84 17.13
CA ASN A 626 29.44 8.16 17.79
C ASN A 626 28.07 8.84 17.77
N ILE A 627 27.13 8.35 16.98
CA ILE A 627 25.74 8.87 16.89
C ILE A 627 24.76 8.02 17.75
#